data_a8ee97990d2b7b473462bcbb2ef72685
#
_entry.id   a8ee97990d2b7b473462bcbb2ef72685
#
_cell.length_a   1.000
_cell.length_b   1.000
_cell.length_c   1.000
_cell.angle_alpha   90.00
_cell.angle_beta   90.00
_cell.angle_gamma   90.00
#
_symmetry.space_group_name_H-M   'P 1'
#
loop_
_entity.id
_entity.type
_entity.pdbx_description
1 polymer ?
#
loop_
_entity_poly.entity_id
_entity_poly.type
_entity_poly.pdbx_seq_one_letter_code
_entity_poly.pdbx_strand_id
1 'polypeptide(L)'
;MDGRLGTAPDRSNLVLLAAQLIVEEALEAEVRDEVGRERYERADGEASGYRNGYRTGRMKTAEGVVEFAAPQVRDTAEPFVSGIRQNLAGRTGALEDLAVELYARGLSTRDIEDAFTDEAGRRLLSRAAVSEITERLWAEYEAFTTRDLSEYRIVYLFVDGIAERLRAGQAREPVLAAWGIGEEGGKVLLHLMAGSKEDTETVRAFFQDMRGRGLGDPLLVVSDGAPGIIRAIEECFPRSARQRCLAHRMRNLAVKVPTDLWPEFKARASACYQAPSRAIARDLAKGIRADYGTLLPSAVACFEDDFEACIAHLRLPVTHRRSTRTTNLLERLFVEERRRLKIIPNGFGEKPVLKLMFGALVRAAERWRGLRFTEFELRQIAAVRKDLDAEYEATRSDRASQTRVSTRSAP
;
A
#
# COMPACT_ATOMS: atom_id res chain seq x y z
N MET A 1 5.43 -41.33 33.64
CA MET A 1 5.69 -41.21 32.20
C MET A 1 4.90 -42.29 31.50
N ASP A 2 3.60 -42.05 31.33
CA ASP A 2 2.71 -43.07 30.77
C ASP A 2 2.24 -42.71 29.38
N GLY A 3 2.69 -43.54 28.40
CA GLY A 3 1.87 -44.07 27.32
C GLY A 3 1.26 -43.10 26.29
N ARG A 4 1.81 -41.90 26.00
CA ARG A 4 1.31 -41.03 24.94
C ARG A 4 2.08 -41.06 23.61
N LEU A 5 2.95 -42.03 23.43
CA LEU A 5 3.75 -42.22 22.21
C LEU A 5 3.28 -43.44 21.39
N GLY A 6 2.00 -43.47 21.07
CA GLY A 6 1.40 -44.53 20.24
C GLY A 6 0.91 -44.05 18.90
N THR A 7 1.78 -43.61 18.04
CA THR A 7 1.82 -43.35 16.59
C THR A 7 2.84 -42.23 16.38
N ALA A 8 3.67 -42.31 15.36
CA ALA A 8 4.73 -41.33 15.14
C ALA A 8 4.13 -39.90 15.25
N PRO A 9 4.61 -39.07 16.22
CA PRO A 9 3.97 -37.79 16.48
C PRO A 9 4.12 -36.95 15.24
N ASP A 10 3.01 -36.48 14.69
CA ASP A 10 2.99 -35.43 13.69
C ASP A 10 3.81 -34.23 14.23
N ARG A 11 4.57 -33.58 13.35
CA ARG A 11 5.46 -32.46 13.73
C ARG A 11 4.70 -31.37 14.48
N SER A 12 3.45 -31.12 14.13
CA SER A 12 2.56 -30.15 14.80
C SER A 12 2.29 -30.56 16.26
N ASN A 13 2.06 -31.84 16.53
CA ASN A 13 1.87 -32.37 17.89
C ASN A 13 3.12 -32.22 18.77
N LEU A 14 4.32 -32.37 18.18
CA LEU A 14 5.58 -32.11 18.89
C LEU A 14 5.75 -30.65 19.28
N VAL A 15 5.39 -29.71 18.39
CA VAL A 15 5.45 -28.26 18.66
C VAL A 15 4.48 -27.89 19.78
N LEU A 16 3.24 -28.37 19.72
CA LEU A 16 2.23 -28.14 20.77
C LEU A 16 2.69 -28.71 22.13
N LEU A 17 3.25 -29.92 22.14
CA LEU A 17 3.77 -30.55 23.37
C LEU A 17 4.98 -29.76 23.94
N ALA A 18 5.89 -29.34 23.09
CA ALA A 18 7.04 -28.53 23.50
C ALA A 18 6.58 -27.18 24.09
N ALA A 19 5.62 -26.52 23.43
CA ALA A 19 5.02 -25.26 23.92
C ALA A 19 4.33 -25.47 25.27
N GLN A 20 3.58 -26.56 25.45
CA GLN A 20 2.96 -26.92 26.73
C GLN A 20 4.01 -27.05 27.85
N LEU A 21 5.06 -27.82 27.61
CA LEU A 21 6.13 -28.05 28.61
C LEU A 21 6.85 -26.77 29.00
N ILE A 22 7.17 -25.91 28.01
CA ILE A 22 7.81 -24.60 28.27
C ILE A 22 6.92 -23.70 29.12
N VAL A 23 5.63 -23.63 28.79
CA VAL A 23 4.66 -22.81 29.51
C VAL A 23 4.48 -23.31 30.94
N GLU A 24 4.32 -24.61 31.11
CA GLU A 24 4.16 -25.23 32.45
C GLU A 24 5.40 -24.99 33.33
N GLU A 25 6.61 -25.15 32.79
CA GLU A 25 7.86 -24.89 33.51
C GLU A 25 8.01 -23.41 33.88
N ALA A 26 7.67 -22.48 32.96
CA ALA A 26 7.72 -21.06 33.24
C ALA A 26 6.72 -20.62 34.35
N LEU A 27 5.50 -21.19 34.33
CA LEU A 27 4.51 -20.97 35.37
C LEU A 27 4.92 -21.54 36.73
N GLU A 28 5.57 -22.72 36.76
CA GLU A 28 6.11 -23.28 37.96
C GLU A 28 7.28 -22.47 38.52
N ALA A 29 8.12 -21.90 37.67
CA ALA A 29 9.19 -20.99 38.07
C ALA A 29 8.62 -19.73 38.73
N GLU A 30 7.60 -19.09 38.13
CA GLU A 30 6.94 -17.91 38.67
C GLU A 30 6.32 -18.18 40.07
N VAL A 31 5.68 -19.35 40.24
CA VAL A 31 5.12 -19.75 41.53
C VAL A 31 6.21 -20.11 42.53
N ARG A 32 7.35 -20.65 42.09
CA ARG A 32 8.52 -20.91 42.95
C ARG A 32 9.06 -19.58 43.51
N ASP A 33 9.21 -18.59 42.67
CA ASP A 33 9.69 -17.25 43.05
C ASP A 33 8.74 -16.58 44.08
N GLU A 34 7.42 -16.70 43.88
CA GLU A 34 6.40 -16.15 44.75
C GLU A 34 6.36 -16.82 46.14
N VAL A 35 6.37 -18.17 46.14
CA VAL A 35 6.26 -18.98 47.33
C VAL A 35 7.60 -19.15 48.06
N GLY A 36 8.73 -18.86 47.38
CA GLY A 36 10.09 -18.91 47.93
C GLY A 36 10.61 -20.33 48.20
N ARG A 37 9.99 -21.39 47.63
CA ARG A 37 10.38 -22.79 47.87
C ARG A 37 10.03 -23.71 46.71
N GLU A 38 10.79 -24.81 46.65
CA GLU A 38 10.55 -25.87 45.66
C GLU A 38 9.25 -26.65 45.96
N ARG A 39 8.81 -27.43 44.98
CA ARG A 39 7.68 -28.33 45.13
C ARG A 39 8.04 -29.44 46.08
N TYR A 40 7.18 -29.72 47.09
CA TYR A 40 7.38 -30.69 48.19
C TYR A 40 8.40 -30.28 49.24
N GLU A 41 9.00 -29.11 49.20
CA GLU A 41 9.84 -28.55 50.25
C GLU A 41 8.98 -28.01 51.41
N ARG A 42 9.40 -28.35 52.67
CA ARG A 42 8.70 -27.85 53.84
C ARG A 42 9.07 -26.39 54.10
N ALA A 43 8.12 -25.65 54.60
CA ALA A 43 8.39 -24.25 54.98
C ALA A 43 9.25 -24.18 56.24
N ASP A 44 10.40 -23.53 56.17
CA ASP A 44 11.21 -23.15 57.30
C ASP A 44 10.81 -21.73 57.74
N GLY A 45 9.81 -21.64 58.64
CA GLY A 45 9.29 -20.39 59.15
C GLY A 45 7.89 -20.00 58.66
N GLU A 46 7.54 -18.71 58.71
CA GLU A 46 6.25 -18.20 58.19
C GLU A 46 6.22 -18.32 56.66
N ALA A 47 5.29 -19.15 56.17
CA ALA A 47 5.17 -19.41 54.76
C ALA A 47 4.53 -18.20 54.03
N SER A 48 5.16 -17.75 52.96
CA SER A 48 4.62 -16.69 52.05
C SER A 48 3.55 -17.23 51.07
N GLY A 49 2.79 -18.24 51.46
CA GLY A 49 1.73 -18.82 50.65
C GLY A 49 1.86 -20.35 50.45
N TYR A 50 0.84 -20.97 49.88
CA TYR A 50 0.77 -22.40 49.64
C TYR A 50 0.32 -22.70 48.20
N ARG A 51 0.93 -23.72 47.57
CA ARG A 51 0.44 -24.27 46.30
C ARG A 51 -0.94 -24.91 46.50
N ASN A 52 -1.87 -24.62 45.61
CA ASN A 52 -3.29 -25.01 45.67
C ASN A 52 -3.74 -25.78 44.47
N GLY A 53 -2.93 -26.74 44.01
CA GLY A 53 -3.23 -27.51 42.80
C GLY A 53 -3.05 -26.76 41.50
N TYR A 54 -3.70 -27.24 40.45
CA TYR A 54 -3.59 -26.72 39.10
C TYR A 54 -4.97 -26.40 38.52
N ARG A 55 -4.98 -25.40 37.64
CA ARG A 55 -6.13 -25.06 36.80
C ARG A 55 -5.73 -25.18 35.35
N THR A 56 -6.56 -25.79 34.52
CA THR A 56 -6.31 -25.85 33.08
C THR A 56 -6.36 -24.45 32.48
N GLY A 57 -5.25 -24.04 31.85
CA GLY A 57 -5.15 -22.90 30.98
C GLY A 57 -5.21 -23.32 29.51
N ARG A 58 -5.55 -22.40 28.62
CA ARG A 58 -5.58 -22.62 27.18
C ARG A 58 -5.02 -21.40 26.44
N MET A 59 -4.16 -21.68 25.45
CA MET A 59 -3.62 -20.67 24.55
C MET A 59 -3.86 -21.12 23.11
N LYS A 60 -4.32 -20.23 22.26
CA LYS A 60 -4.52 -20.50 20.85
C LYS A 60 -3.31 -20.06 20.06
N THR A 61 -2.70 -20.99 19.32
CA THR A 61 -1.52 -20.78 18.48
C THR A 61 -1.85 -21.07 17.01
N ALA A 62 -0.93 -20.75 16.12
CA ALA A 62 -1.08 -21.07 14.69
C ALA A 62 -1.14 -22.60 14.44
N GLU A 63 -0.52 -23.39 15.30
CA GLU A 63 -0.49 -24.86 15.22
C GLU A 63 -1.68 -25.53 15.90
N GLY A 64 -2.46 -24.80 16.71
CA GLY A 64 -3.62 -25.33 17.41
C GLY A 64 -3.79 -24.78 18.84
N VAL A 65 -4.54 -25.52 19.66
CA VAL A 65 -4.76 -25.16 21.08
C VAL A 65 -3.72 -25.85 21.95
N VAL A 66 -2.95 -25.07 22.69
CA VAL A 66 -2.08 -25.55 23.77
C VAL A 66 -2.88 -25.53 25.07
N GLU A 67 -3.12 -26.70 25.65
CA GLU A 67 -3.66 -26.82 27.01
C GLU A 67 -2.51 -27.03 27.98
N PHE A 68 -2.50 -26.29 29.07
CA PHE A 68 -1.43 -26.36 30.07
C PHE A 68 -1.98 -26.31 31.49
N ALA A 69 -1.24 -26.90 32.42
CA ALA A 69 -1.56 -26.92 33.84
C ALA A 69 -0.97 -25.64 34.52
N ALA A 70 -1.84 -24.68 34.85
CA ALA A 70 -1.44 -23.47 35.54
C ALA A 70 -1.51 -23.69 37.08
N PRO A 71 -0.39 -23.62 37.80
CA PRO A 71 -0.37 -23.79 39.24
C PRO A 71 -1.16 -22.67 39.92
N GLN A 72 -1.81 -23.00 41.03
CA GLN A 72 -2.55 -22.05 41.86
C GLN A 72 -1.85 -21.82 43.18
N VAL A 73 -1.92 -20.63 43.71
CA VAL A 73 -1.36 -20.25 45.02
C VAL A 73 -2.48 -19.71 45.89
N ARG A 74 -2.43 -19.98 47.21
CA ARG A 74 -3.33 -19.44 48.20
C ARG A 74 -2.55 -18.99 49.44
N ASP A 75 -3.25 -18.26 50.28
CA ASP A 75 -2.74 -17.73 51.56
C ASP A 75 -1.46 -16.88 51.40
N THR A 76 -1.37 -16.11 50.33
CA THR A 76 -0.37 -15.09 50.10
C THR A 76 -0.81 -13.77 50.71
N ALA A 77 0.12 -12.90 51.08
CA ALA A 77 -0.19 -11.57 51.69
C ALA A 77 -1.06 -10.71 50.76
N GLU A 78 -0.81 -10.77 49.44
CA GLU A 78 -1.66 -10.21 48.40
C GLU A 78 -2.08 -11.35 47.44
N PRO A 79 -3.25 -11.24 46.78
CA PRO A 79 -3.70 -12.27 45.80
C PRO A 79 -2.67 -12.46 44.71
N PHE A 80 -2.11 -13.68 44.60
CA PHE A 80 -1.16 -14.00 43.54
C PHE A 80 -1.82 -13.95 42.15
N VAL A 81 -1.26 -13.12 41.29
CA VAL A 81 -1.69 -12.96 39.88
C VAL A 81 -0.51 -13.25 38.97
N SER A 82 -0.51 -14.40 38.32
CA SER A 82 0.54 -14.79 37.37
C SER A 82 0.58 -13.84 36.17
N GLY A 83 1.69 -13.14 35.99
CA GLY A 83 1.97 -12.27 34.84
C GLY A 83 2.13 -13.08 33.55
N ILE A 84 2.78 -14.23 33.64
CA ILE A 84 2.93 -15.17 32.51
C ILE A 84 1.55 -15.61 32.02
N ARG A 85 0.66 -16.03 32.95
CA ARG A 85 -0.67 -16.49 32.57
C ARG A 85 -1.53 -15.38 31.95
N GLN A 86 -1.42 -14.13 32.43
CA GLN A 86 -2.13 -12.99 31.83
C GLN A 86 -1.67 -12.80 30.37
N ASN A 87 -0.38 -12.90 30.10
CA ASN A 87 0.19 -12.75 28.77
C ASN A 87 -0.11 -13.95 27.84
N LEU A 88 -0.35 -15.13 28.42
CA LEU A 88 -0.70 -16.34 27.65
C LEU A 88 -2.22 -16.48 27.41
N ALA A 89 -3.04 -15.66 28.07
CA ALA A 89 -4.48 -15.74 27.91
C ALA A 89 -4.90 -15.28 26.51
N GLY A 90 -5.61 -16.15 25.79
CA GLY A 90 -6.19 -15.81 24.50
C GLY A 90 -5.44 -16.38 23.29
N ARG A 91 -4.99 -15.51 22.41
CA ARG A 91 -4.38 -15.85 21.11
C ARG A 91 -2.95 -15.37 21.06
N THR A 92 -2.07 -16.13 20.38
CA THR A 92 -0.70 -15.68 20.12
C THR A 92 -0.70 -14.61 19.02
N GLY A 93 0.26 -13.67 19.09
CA GLY A 93 0.46 -12.66 18.04
C GLY A 93 0.68 -13.30 16.66
N ALA A 94 1.41 -14.43 16.59
CA ALA A 94 1.63 -15.16 15.34
C ALA A 94 0.31 -15.64 14.70
N LEU A 95 -0.66 -16.10 15.49
CA LEU A 95 -1.98 -16.50 14.99
C LEU A 95 -2.75 -15.29 14.47
N GLU A 96 -2.68 -14.16 15.16
CA GLU A 96 -3.32 -12.92 14.73
C GLU A 96 -2.68 -12.37 13.47
N ASP A 97 -1.35 -12.36 13.37
CA ASP A 97 -0.62 -11.92 12.19
C ASP A 97 -0.96 -12.78 10.97
N LEU A 98 -1.09 -14.10 11.16
CA LEU A 98 -1.51 -15.00 10.10
C LEU A 98 -2.94 -14.71 9.64
N ALA A 99 -3.87 -14.44 10.55
CA ALA A 99 -5.24 -14.08 10.22
C ALA A 99 -5.30 -12.75 9.44
N VAL A 100 -4.52 -11.72 9.84
CA VAL A 100 -4.38 -10.45 9.11
C VAL A 100 -3.82 -10.68 7.71
N GLU A 101 -2.80 -11.52 7.57
CA GLU A 101 -2.18 -11.83 6.27
C GLU A 101 -3.17 -12.55 5.34
N LEU A 102 -3.91 -13.53 5.83
CA LEU A 102 -4.92 -14.24 5.05
C LEU A 102 -6.05 -13.29 4.61
N TYR A 103 -6.50 -12.39 5.49
CA TYR A 103 -7.47 -11.38 5.15
C TYR A 103 -6.95 -10.42 4.06
N ALA A 104 -5.73 -9.92 4.21
CA ALA A 104 -5.09 -9.05 3.23
C ALA A 104 -4.85 -9.76 1.88
N ARG A 105 -4.79 -11.09 1.85
CA ARG A 105 -4.76 -11.90 0.62
C ARG A 105 -6.14 -12.12 0.00
N GLY A 106 -7.20 -11.65 0.64
CA GLY A 106 -8.56 -11.65 0.11
C GLY A 106 -9.45 -12.79 0.62
N LEU A 107 -9.03 -13.56 1.64
CA LEU A 107 -9.91 -14.51 2.26
C LEU A 107 -11.00 -13.78 3.07
N SER A 108 -12.23 -14.27 3.00
CA SER A 108 -13.30 -13.75 3.85
C SER A 108 -13.10 -14.17 5.31
N THR A 109 -13.75 -13.47 6.23
CA THR A 109 -13.72 -13.85 7.66
C THR A 109 -14.26 -15.27 7.90
N ARG A 110 -15.12 -15.76 7.01
CA ARG A 110 -15.63 -17.15 7.04
C ARG A 110 -14.55 -18.13 6.59
N ASP A 111 -13.89 -17.86 5.46
CA ASP A 111 -12.84 -18.73 4.95
C ASP A 111 -11.67 -18.83 5.96
N ILE A 112 -11.40 -17.74 6.68
CA ILE A 112 -10.38 -17.72 7.74
C ILE A 112 -10.85 -18.54 8.95
N GLU A 113 -12.11 -18.39 9.38
CA GLU A 113 -12.68 -19.25 10.45
C GLU A 113 -12.59 -20.74 10.07
N ASP A 114 -12.94 -21.08 8.84
CA ASP A 114 -12.92 -22.47 8.34
C ASP A 114 -11.48 -23.00 8.23
N ALA A 115 -10.54 -22.17 7.77
CA ALA A 115 -9.12 -22.53 7.69
C ALA A 115 -8.47 -22.80 9.08
N PHE A 116 -8.99 -22.16 10.12
CA PHE A 116 -8.56 -22.33 11.50
C PHE A 116 -9.50 -23.21 12.33
N THR A 117 -10.17 -24.16 11.70
CA THR A 117 -10.97 -25.19 12.37
C THR A 117 -10.21 -26.53 12.33
N ASP A 118 -9.99 -27.14 13.47
CA ASP A 118 -9.27 -28.42 13.56
C ASP A 118 -10.15 -29.60 13.08
N GLU A 119 -9.54 -30.77 12.93
CA GLU A 119 -10.23 -32.00 12.50
C GLU A 119 -11.36 -32.43 13.46
N ALA A 120 -11.33 -31.99 14.70
CA ALA A 120 -12.38 -32.21 15.69
C ALA A 120 -13.51 -31.17 15.65
N GLY A 121 -13.48 -30.23 14.67
CA GLY A 121 -14.46 -29.14 14.51
C GLY A 121 -14.29 -28.00 15.55
N ARG A 122 -13.17 -27.96 16.26
CA ARG A 122 -12.90 -26.87 17.22
C ARG A 122 -12.30 -25.67 16.48
N ARG A 123 -12.90 -24.52 16.68
CA ARG A 123 -12.49 -23.27 16.03
C ARG A 123 -11.42 -22.54 16.83
N LEU A 124 -10.26 -22.32 16.23
CA LEU A 124 -9.21 -21.47 16.81
C LEU A 124 -9.64 -20.00 16.78
N LEU A 125 -10.23 -19.56 15.67
CA LEU A 125 -10.76 -18.22 15.47
C LEU A 125 -12.23 -18.27 15.06
N SER A 126 -13.07 -17.44 15.69
CA SER A 126 -14.43 -17.19 15.21
C SER A 126 -14.42 -16.03 14.23
N ARG A 127 -15.45 -15.90 13.40
CA ARG A 127 -15.64 -14.74 12.50
C ARG A 127 -15.57 -13.40 13.21
N ALA A 128 -16.14 -13.31 14.41
CA ALA A 128 -16.08 -12.11 15.23
C ALA A 128 -14.63 -11.81 15.65
N ALA A 129 -13.87 -12.83 16.07
CA ALA A 129 -12.45 -12.68 16.40
C ALA A 129 -11.63 -12.26 15.18
N VAL A 130 -11.85 -12.84 14.00
CA VAL A 130 -11.18 -12.43 12.75
C VAL A 130 -11.52 -10.98 12.41
N SER A 131 -12.78 -10.57 12.56
CA SER A 131 -13.20 -9.19 12.34
C SER A 131 -12.47 -8.22 13.27
N GLU A 132 -12.38 -8.56 14.55
CA GLU A 132 -11.64 -7.77 15.56
C GLU A 132 -10.16 -7.68 15.23
N ILE A 133 -9.49 -8.82 14.95
CA ILE A 133 -8.08 -8.86 14.59
C ILE A 133 -7.80 -7.99 13.37
N THR A 134 -8.66 -8.05 12.35
CA THR A 134 -8.47 -7.27 11.13
C THR A 134 -8.76 -5.77 11.29
N GLU A 135 -9.34 -5.31 12.41
CA GLU A 135 -9.42 -3.88 12.73
C GLU A 135 -8.02 -3.26 12.93
N ARG A 136 -7.01 -4.06 13.22
CA ARG A 136 -5.60 -3.63 13.19
C ARG A 136 -5.21 -3.01 11.85
N LEU A 137 -5.65 -3.59 10.73
CA LEU A 137 -5.41 -3.02 9.40
C LEU A 137 -6.07 -1.65 9.21
N TRP A 138 -7.19 -1.41 9.87
CA TRP A 138 -7.83 -0.10 9.84
C TRP A 138 -7.03 0.93 10.63
N ALA A 139 -6.58 0.58 11.83
CA ALA A 139 -5.71 1.45 12.62
C ALA A 139 -4.38 1.77 11.90
N GLU A 140 -3.80 0.77 11.23
CA GLU A 140 -2.62 0.95 10.38
C GLU A 140 -2.92 1.89 9.19
N TYR A 141 -4.09 1.77 8.57
CA TYR A 141 -4.53 2.68 7.51
C TYR A 141 -4.72 4.12 8.02
N GLU A 142 -5.35 4.32 9.16
CA GLU A 142 -5.52 5.64 9.77
C GLU A 142 -4.16 6.28 10.11
N ALA A 143 -3.25 5.54 10.71
CA ALA A 143 -1.88 5.98 10.96
C ALA A 143 -1.14 6.31 9.65
N PHE A 144 -1.32 5.48 8.61
CA PHE A 144 -0.75 5.70 7.29
C PHE A 144 -1.27 6.99 6.65
N THR A 145 -2.56 7.30 6.75
CA THR A 145 -3.15 8.50 6.13
C THR A 145 -2.75 9.80 6.81
N THR A 146 -2.29 9.74 8.05
CA THR A 146 -1.92 10.93 8.84
C THR A 146 -0.41 11.11 9.05
N ARG A 147 0.40 10.13 8.61
CA ARG A 147 1.85 10.15 8.82
C ARG A 147 2.54 11.32 8.13
N ASP A 148 3.61 11.81 8.69
CA ASP A 148 4.48 12.82 8.10
C ASP A 148 5.14 12.31 6.80
N LEU A 149 5.16 13.15 5.78
CA LEU A 149 5.77 12.88 4.48
C LEU A 149 7.00 13.77 4.21
N SER A 150 7.40 14.62 5.12
CA SER A 150 8.49 15.59 4.94
C SER A 150 9.87 14.95 4.70
N GLU A 151 10.09 13.76 5.26
CA GLU A 151 11.34 13.02 5.08
C GLU A 151 11.43 12.27 3.76
N TYR A 152 10.28 12.09 3.05
CA TYR A 152 10.27 11.39 1.77
C TYR A 152 10.74 12.29 0.64
N ARG A 153 11.98 12.10 0.17
CA ARG A 153 12.54 12.79 -1.00
C ARG A 153 12.06 12.10 -2.28
N ILE A 154 10.83 12.37 -2.68
CA ILE A 154 10.21 11.73 -3.84
C ILE A 154 10.71 12.37 -5.12
N VAL A 155 11.33 11.56 -5.99
CA VAL A 155 11.76 11.96 -7.34
C VAL A 155 10.62 11.78 -8.32
N TYR A 156 9.96 10.63 -8.32
CA TYR A 156 8.87 10.31 -9.22
C TYR A 156 7.60 9.97 -8.44
N LEU A 157 6.53 10.69 -8.71
CA LEU A 157 5.20 10.46 -8.15
C LEU A 157 4.31 9.86 -9.23
N PHE A 158 3.65 8.76 -8.91
CA PHE A 158 2.65 8.12 -9.78
C PHE A 158 1.29 8.21 -9.11
N VAL A 159 0.30 8.66 -9.89
CA VAL A 159 -1.07 8.80 -9.41
C VAL A 159 -2.01 8.15 -10.41
N ASP A 160 -2.90 7.32 -9.91
CA ASP A 160 -3.92 6.66 -10.72
C ASP A 160 -5.17 6.40 -9.88
N GLY A 161 -6.31 6.29 -10.52
CA GLY A 161 -7.59 5.96 -9.92
C GLY A 161 -8.03 4.55 -10.26
N ILE A 162 -8.63 3.87 -9.31
CA ILE A 162 -9.31 2.61 -9.54
C ILE A 162 -10.78 2.77 -9.21
N ALA A 163 -11.66 2.36 -10.12
CA ALA A 163 -13.09 2.41 -9.91
C ALA A 163 -13.54 1.17 -9.13
N GLU A 164 -13.91 1.35 -7.85
CA GLU A 164 -14.34 0.29 -6.95
C GLU A 164 -15.76 0.51 -6.42
N ARG A 165 -16.42 -0.58 -6.03
CA ARG A 165 -17.76 -0.52 -5.45
C ARG A 165 -17.63 -0.32 -3.93
N LEU A 166 -17.64 0.92 -3.49
CA LEU A 166 -17.55 1.28 -2.07
C LEU A 166 -18.89 1.07 -1.34
N ARG A 167 -20.01 1.18 -2.04
CA ARG A 167 -21.36 1.05 -1.45
C ARG A 167 -22.21 0.07 -2.26
N ALA A 168 -22.92 -0.81 -1.54
CA ALA A 168 -23.82 -1.77 -2.17
C ALA A 168 -24.92 -1.05 -2.96
N GLY A 169 -25.19 -1.53 -4.19
CA GLY A 169 -26.24 -0.96 -5.04
C GLY A 169 -25.91 0.39 -5.72
N GLN A 170 -24.75 0.99 -5.43
CA GLN A 170 -24.30 2.24 -6.08
C GLN A 170 -23.33 1.97 -7.23
N ALA A 171 -23.11 2.99 -8.06
CA ALA A 171 -22.09 2.99 -9.08
C ALA A 171 -20.68 2.84 -8.44
N ARG A 172 -19.70 2.42 -9.25
CA ARG A 172 -18.32 2.39 -8.79
C ARG A 172 -17.81 3.81 -8.57
N GLU A 173 -17.12 4.00 -7.47
CA GLU A 173 -16.50 5.26 -7.07
C GLU A 173 -14.97 5.16 -7.24
N PRO A 174 -14.27 6.23 -7.58
CA PRO A 174 -12.82 6.20 -7.72
C PRO A 174 -12.15 6.09 -6.36
N VAL A 175 -11.15 5.24 -6.27
CA VAL A 175 -10.17 5.25 -5.18
C VAL A 175 -8.85 5.70 -5.76
N LEU A 176 -8.35 6.85 -5.28
CA LEU A 176 -7.09 7.41 -5.73
C LEU A 176 -5.93 6.80 -4.94
N ALA A 177 -4.87 6.43 -5.64
CA ALA A 177 -3.65 5.93 -5.06
C ALA A 177 -2.43 6.71 -5.56
N ALA A 178 -1.52 7.07 -4.65
CA ALA A 178 -0.25 7.73 -4.97
C ALA A 178 0.93 6.88 -4.52
N TRP A 179 1.87 6.65 -5.43
CA TRP A 179 3.13 5.97 -5.21
C TRP A 179 4.31 6.88 -5.51
N GLY A 180 5.29 6.86 -4.64
CA GLY A 180 6.54 7.56 -4.84
C GLY A 180 7.71 6.63 -5.11
N ILE A 181 8.68 7.11 -5.88
CA ILE A 181 10.04 6.57 -5.94
C ILE A 181 10.97 7.64 -5.38
N GLY A 182 11.62 7.33 -4.28
CA GLY A 182 12.57 8.23 -3.62
C GLY A 182 13.96 8.25 -4.28
N GLU A 183 14.80 9.17 -3.84
CA GLU A 183 16.20 9.29 -4.28
C GLU A 183 17.02 8.02 -4.00
N GLU A 184 16.66 7.26 -2.98
CA GLU A 184 17.28 5.97 -2.65
C GLU A 184 16.81 4.82 -3.57
N GLY A 185 15.88 5.11 -4.47
CA GLY A 185 15.31 4.15 -5.41
C GLY A 185 14.18 3.31 -4.84
N GLY A 186 13.92 3.38 -3.55
CA GLY A 186 12.81 2.69 -2.89
C GLY A 186 11.45 3.18 -3.38
N LYS A 187 10.48 2.26 -3.42
CA LYS A 187 9.09 2.57 -3.74
C LYS A 187 8.27 2.64 -2.48
N VAL A 188 7.42 3.64 -2.38
CA VAL A 188 6.57 3.86 -1.21
C VAL A 188 5.15 4.23 -1.63
N LEU A 189 4.16 3.60 -1.00
CA LEU A 189 2.78 4.06 -1.06
C LEU A 189 2.68 5.34 -0.23
N LEU A 190 2.25 6.45 -0.81
CA LEU A 190 2.19 7.75 -0.15
C LEU A 190 0.80 8.06 0.37
N HIS A 191 -0.23 7.77 -0.44
CA HIS A 191 -1.61 8.05 -0.08
C HIS A 191 -2.57 7.09 -0.78
N LEU A 192 -3.70 6.84 -0.14
CA LEU A 192 -4.84 6.09 -0.62
C LEU A 192 -6.11 6.75 -0.09
N MET A 193 -7.01 7.19 -0.96
CA MET A 193 -8.21 7.91 -0.58
C MET A 193 -9.38 7.53 -1.48
N ALA A 194 -10.55 7.27 -0.88
CA ALA A 194 -11.78 7.16 -1.63
C ALA A 194 -12.24 8.54 -2.09
N GLY A 195 -12.65 8.65 -3.35
CA GLY A 195 -13.23 9.87 -3.93
C GLY A 195 -14.69 9.65 -4.28
N SER A 196 -15.50 10.70 -4.19
CA SER A 196 -16.90 10.63 -4.63
C SER A 196 -17.03 10.70 -6.16
N LYS A 197 -16.07 11.36 -6.83
CA LYS A 197 -15.96 11.52 -8.29
C LYS A 197 -14.50 11.74 -8.68
N GLU A 198 -14.16 11.46 -9.95
CA GLU A 198 -12.87 11.85 -10.55
C GLU A 198 -12.89 13.33 -11.01
N ASP A 199 -13.30 14.23 -10.13
CA ASP A 199 -13.31 15.66 -10.43
C ASP A 199 -12.05 16.36 -9.92
N THR A 200 -11.85 17.59 -10.37
CA THR A 200 -10.67 18.40 -10.01
C THR A 200 -10.59 18.65 -8.51
N GLU A 201 -11.72 18.76 -7.82
CA GLU A 201 -11.77 19.07 -6.38
C GLU A 201 -11.31 17.88 -5.55
N THR A 202 -11.78 16.68 -5.85
CA THR A 202 -11.34 15.43 -5.20
C THR A 202 -9.84 15.22 -5.37
N VAL A 203 -9.32 15.39 -6.60
CA VAL A 203 -7.88 15.20 -6.86
C VAL A 203 -7.05 16.31 -6.21
N ARG A 204 -7.56 17.54 -6.19
CA ARG A 204 -6.90 18.65 -5.47
C ARG A 204 -6.81 18.35 -3.97
N ALA A 205 -7.90 17.92 -3.35
CA ALA A 205 -7.92 17.54 -1.93
C ALA A 205 -6.90 16.41 -1.64
N PHE A 206 -6.83 15.41 -2.53
CA PHE A 206 -5.87 14.31 -2.45
C PHE A 206 -4.41 14.81 -2.45
N PHE A 207 -4.06 15.75 -3.33
CA PHE A 207 -2.70 16.31 -3.37
C PHE A 207 -2.44 17.29 -2.22
N GLN A 208 -3.44 18.11 -1.85
CA GLN A 208 -3.31 19.03 -0.72
C GLN A 208 -3.10 18.30 0.61
N ASP A 209 -3.72 17.14 0.80
CA ASP A 209 -3.46 16.30 1.97
C ASP A 209 -1.99 15.89 2.04
N MET A 210 -1.44 15.34 0.95
CA MET A 210 -0.01 14.97 0.91
C MET A 210 0.91 16.18 1.12
N ARG A 211 0.57 17.34 0.55
CA ARG A 211 1.32 18.60 0.75
C ARG A 211 1.26 19.05 2.21
N GLY A 212 0.07 18.99 2.82
CA GLY A 212 -0.15 19.34 4.23
C GLY A 212 0.66 18.46 5.18
N ARG A 213 0.92 17.21 4.79
CA ARG A 213 1.79 16.26 5.49
C ARG A 213 3.28 16.39 5.15
N GLY A 214 3.67 17.45 4.43
CA GLY A 214 5.06 17.79 4.17
C GLY A 214 5.66 17.28 2.86
N LEU A 215 4.88 16.64 1.96
CA LEU A 215 5.42 16.18 0.68
C LEU A 215 5.89 17.37 -0.16
N GLY A 216 7.18 17.38 -0.52
CA GLY A 216 7.77 18.35 -1.45
C GLY A 216 7.31 18.14 -2.91
N ASP A 217 7.72 19.05 -3.81
CA ASP A 217 7.46 18.88 -5.25
C ASP A 217 8.29 17.72 -5.80
N PRO A 218 7.67 16.65 -6.36
CA PRO A 218 8.41 15.62 -7.08
C PRO A 218 9.09 16.20 -8.33
N LEU A 219 10.10 15.51 -8.87
CA LEU A 219 10.66 15.92 -10.16
C LEU A 219 9.67 15.72 -11.31
N LEU A 220 8.94 14.60 -11.25
CA LEU A 220 7.96 14.20 -12.25
C LEU A 220 6.72 13.64 -11.58
N VAL A 221 5.54 14.08 -12.04
CA VAL A 221 4.25 13.47 -11.69
C VAL A 221 3.69 12.75 -12.89
N VAL A 222 3.42 11.45 -12.75
CA VAL A 222 2.88 10.58 -13.81
C VAL A 222 1.40 10.30 -13.54
N SER A 223 0.52 10.63 -14.49
CA SER A 223 -0.94 10.40 -14.36
C SER A 223 -1.58 10.04 -15.70
N ASP A 224 -2.85 9.65 -15.70
CA ASP A 224 -3.62 9.31 -16.90
C ASP A 224 -3.91 10.51 -17.82
N GLY A 225 -3.82 11.72 -17.29
CA GLY A 225 -4.04 12.97 -18.03
C GLY A 225 -5.51 13.39 -18.13
N ALA A 226 -6.36 12.99 -17.17
CA ALA A 226 -7.68 13.58 -17.02
C ALA A 226 -7.56 15.10 -16.70
N PRO A 227 -8.43 15.98 -17.26
CA PRO A 227 -8.31 17.43 -17.08
C PRO A 227 -8.29 17.87 -15.61
N GLY A 228 -9.03 17.16 -14.75
CA GLY A 228 -9.05 17.42 -13.31
C GLY A 228 -7.71 17.16 -12.65
N ILE A 229 -7.05 16.05 -13.03
CA ILE A 229 -5.73 15.68 -12.51
C ILE A 229 -4.65 16.65 -13.00
N ILE A 230 -4.71 17.06 -14.27
CA ILE A 230 -3.78 18.03 -14.85
C ILE A 230 -3.77 19.31 -14.03
N ARG A 231 -4.96 19.92 -13.83
CA ARG A 231 -5.10 21.15 -13.05
C ARG A 231 -4.61 21.01 -11.62
N ALA A 232 -4.98 19.93 -10.96
CA ALA A 232 -4.56 19.67 -9.59
C ALA A 232 -3.03 19.51 -9.46
N ILE A 233 -2.37 18.87 -10.43
CA ILE A 233 -0.89 18.78 -10.46
C ILE A 233 -0.27 20.16 -10.62
N GLU A 234 -0.76 20.97 -11.56
CA GLU A 234 -0.23 22.32 -11.82
C GLU A 234 -0.41 23.26 -10.63
N GLU A 235 -1.49 23.09 -9.86
CA GLU A 235 -1.75 23.88 -8.65
C GLU A 235 -0.93 23.41 -7.44
N CYS A 236 -0.86 22.08 -7.21
CA CYS A 236 -0.26 21.52 -6.00
C CYS A 236 1.25 21.26 -6.14
N PHE A 237 1.74 20.96 -7.36
CA PHE A 237 3.15 20.66 -7.65
C PHE A 237 3.70 21.50 -8.81
N PRO A 238 3.69 22.83 -8.71
CA PRO A 238 3.98 23.72 -9.84
C PRO A 238 5.43 23.65 -10.34
N ARG A 239 6.34 23.09 -9.54
CA ARG A 239 7.76 22.89 -9.92
C ARG A 239 8.03 21.49 -10.48
N SER A 240 7.01 20.67 -10.65
CA SER A 240 7.13 19.31 -11.16
C SER A 240 6.88 19.27 -12.66
N ALA A 241 7.66 18.47 -13.38
CA ALA A 241 7.28 18.08 -14.73
C ALA A 241 6.05 17.16 -14.66
N ARG A 242 5.15 17.29 -15.62
CA ARG A 242 3.99 16.43 -15.76
C ARG A 242 4.24 15.41 -16.88
N GLN A 243 4.04 14.13 -16.58
CA GLN A 243 4.08 13.04 -17.56
C GLN A 243 2.71 12.43 -17.73
N ARG A 244 2.20 12.46 -18.93
CA ARG A 244 0.98 11.74 -19.28
C ARG A 244 1.29 10.25 -19.48
N CYS A 245 0.50 9.38 -18.89
CA CYS A 245 0.67 7.93 -19.01
C CYS A 245 0.53 7.49 -20.48
N LEU A 246 1.62 6.97 -21.05
CA LEU A 246 1.63 6.56 -22.45
C LEU A 246 0.77 5.32 -22.71
N ALA A 247 0.53 4.47 -21.71
CA ALA A 247 -0.38 3.34 -21.87
C ALA A 247 -1.82 3.81 -22.11
N HIS A 248 -2.30 4.78 -21.30
CA HIS A 248 -3.61 5.43 -21.49
C HIS A 248 -3.66 6.18 -22.82
N ARG A 249 -2.62 6.95 -23.16
CA ARG A 249 -2.55 7.66 -24.46
C ARG A 249 -2.66 6.71 -25.64
N MET A 250 -1.92 5.60 -25.63
CA MET A 250 -1.96 4.63 -26.72
C MET A 250 -3.32 3.91 -26.83
N ARG A 251 -4.01 3.66 -25.72
CA ARG A 251 -5.40 3.15 -25.76
C ARG A 251 -6.36 4.16 -26.40
N ASN A 252 -6.24 5.44 -26.04
CA ASN A 252 -7.06 6.50 -26.61
C ASN A 252 -6.84 6.67 -28.13
N LEU A 253 -5.59 6.54 -28.57
CA LEU A 253 -5.25 6.56 -30.01
C LEU A 253 -5.82 5.35 -30.75
N ALA A 254 -5.72 4.15 -30.16
CA ALA A 254 -6.21 2.92 -30.78
C ALA A 254 -7.72 2.95 -31.09
N VAL A 255 -8.51 3.69 -30.31
CA VAL A 255 -9.96 3.86 -30.56
C VAL A 255 -10.24 4.84 -31.73
N LYS A 256 -9.27 5.70 -32.06
CA LYS A 256 -9.43 6.76 -33.07
C LYS A 256 -8.81 6.43 -34.43
N VAL A 257 -8.02 5.36 -34.50
CA VAL A 257 -7.33 4.92 -35.70
C VAL A 257 -7.99 3.64 -36.22
N PRO A 258 -8.33 3.53 -37.52
CA PRO A 258 -8.81 2.29 -38.11
C PRO A 258 -7.85 1.11 -37.90
N THR A 259 -8.41 -0.09 -37.77
CA THR A 259 -7.65 -1.28 -37.35
C THR A 259 -6.52 -1.64 -38.36
N ASP A 260 -6.74 -1.40 -39.63
CA ASP A 260 -5.77 -1.63 -40.72
C ASP A 260 -4.59 -0.65 -40.68
N LEU A 261 -4.82 0.60 -40.28
CA LEU A 261 -3.79 1.64 -40.14
C LEU A 261 -3.13 1.66 -38.73
N TRP A 262 -3.74 1.00 -37.77
CA TRP A 262 -3.25 1.03 -36.39
C TRP A 262 -1.81 0.52 -36.20
N PRO A 263 -1.36 -0.59 -36.86
CA PRO A 263 0.01 -1.05 -36.66
C PRO A 263 1.06 0.00 -37.06
N GLU A 264 0.87 0.68 -38.18
CA GLU A 264 1.78 1.70 -38.68
C GLU A 264 1.74 2.96 -37.80
N PHE A 265 0.54 3.49 -37.53
CA PHE A 265 0.36 4.66 -36.66
C PHE A 265 0.95 4.42 -35.27
N LYS A 266 0.70 3.23 -34.70
CA LYS A 266 1.26 2.82 -33.42
C LYS A 266 2.78 2.80 -33.43
N ALA A 267 3.40 2.28 -34.50
CA ALA A 267 4.86 2.24 -34.61
C ALA A 267 5.45 3.64 -34.65
N ARG A 268 4.86 4.56 -35.40
CA ARG A 268 5.29 5.97 -35.50
C ARG A 268 5.09 6.72 -34.19
N ALA A 269 3.94 6.62 -33.54
CA ALA A 269 3.68 7.23 -32.25
C ALA A 269 4.67 6.69 -31.18
N SER A 270 4.93 5.39 -31.20
CA SER A 270 5.92 4.76 -30.31
C SER A 270 7.34 5.28 -30.56
N ALA A 271 7.72 5.53 -31.79
CA ALA A 271 9.02 6.11 -32.15
C ALA A 271 9.19 7.52 -31.58
N CYS A 272 8.13 8.35 -31.62
CA CYS A 272 8.14 9.66 -30.97
C CYS A 272 8.35 9.55 -29.46
N TYR A 273 7.60 8.67 -28.80
CA TYR A 273 7.65 8.51 -27.33
C TYR A 273 8.95 7.81 -26.84
N GLN A 274 9.68 7.14 -27.72
CA GLN A 274 10.94 6.46 -27.42
C GLN A 274 12.14 7.15 -28.03
N ALA A 275 11.97 8.36 -28.55
CA ALA A 275 13.04 9.12 -29.18
C ALA A 275 14.21 9.38 -28.18
N PRO A 276 15.45 9.51 -28.67
CA PRO A 276 16.61 9.81 -27.84
C PRO A 276 16.49 11.14 -27.09
N SER A 277 15.80 12.14 -27.68
CA SER A 277 15.58 13.46 -27.10
C SER A 277 14.23 14.03 -27.44
N ARG A 278 13.78 15.05 -26.69
CA ARG A 278 12.54 15.79 -26.96
C ARG A 278 12.56 16.50 -28.33
N ALA A 279 13.72 16.98 -28.77
CA ALA A 279 13.84 17.62 -30.08
C ALA A 279 13.52 16.62 -31.20
N ILE A 280 14.14 15.44 -31.17
CA ILE A 280 13.87 14.37 -32.15
C ILE A 280 12.40 13.92 -32.06
N ALA A 281 11.84 13.79 -30.85
CA ALA A 281 10.42 13.44 -30.66
C ALA A 281 9.50 14.45 -31.37
N ARG A 282 9.77 15.75 -31.26
CA ARG A 282 8.99 16.80 -31.92
C ARG A 282 9.12 16.75 -33.44
N ASP A 283 10.31 16.44 -33.96
CA ASP A 283 10.51 16.31 -35.40
C ASP A 283 9.78 15.10 -35.98
N LEU A 284 9.81 13.97 -35.29
CA LEU A 284 9.03 12.79 -35.66
C LEU A 284 7.51 13.05 -35.60
N ALA A 285 7.05 13.85 -34.62
CA ALA A 285 5.64 14.25 -34.50
C ALA A 285 5.17 15.11 -35.67
N LYS A 286 6.03 15.99 -36.22
CA LYS A 286 5.72 16.75 -37.45
C LYS A 286 5.45 15.82 -38.62
N GLY A 287 6.19 14.71 -38.74
CA GLY A 287 5.95 13.70 -39.76
C GLY A 287 4.59 13.03 -39.63
N ILE A 288 4.18 12.68 -38.40
CA ILE A 288 2.82 12.12 -38.14
C ILE A 288 1.74 13.10 -38.57
N ARG A 289 1.89 14.39 -38.24
CA ARG A 289 0.95 15.43 -38.64
C ARG A 289 0.88 15.56 -40.16
N ALA A 290 2.01 15.57 -40.84
CA ALA A 290 2.06 15.71 -42.28
C ALA A 290 1.36 14.55 -43.01
N ASP A 291 1.62 13.31 -42.54
CA ASP A 291 1.14 12.12 -43.25
C ASP A 291 -0.32 11.74 -42.92
N TYR A 292 -0.74 12.01 -41.64
CA TYR A 292 -2.06 11.58 -41.19
C TYR A 292 -3.03 12.74 -40.86
N GLY A 293 -2.58 14.01 -40.94
CA GLY A 293 -3.41 15.15 -40.55
C GLY A 293 -4.72 15.26 -41.32
N THR A 294 -4.69 15.00 -42.62
CA THR A 294 -5.87 14.98 -43.51
C THR A 294 -6.65 13.66 -43.39
N LEU A 295 -5.94 12.54 -43.31
CA LEU A 295 -6.54 11.19 -43.32
C LEU A 295 -7.20 10.83 -42.00
N LEU A 296 -6.55 11.20 -40.86
CA LEU A 296 -6.97 10.84 -39.51
C LEU A 296 -6.96 12.05 -38.55
N PRO A 297 -7.71 13.14 -38.84
CA PRO A 297 -7.63 14.37 -38.09
C PRO A 297 -7.94 14.21 -36.60
N SER A 298 -8.89 13.35 -36.25
CA SER A 298 -9.24 13.05 -34.86
C SER A 298 -8.14 12.29 -34.10
N ALA A 299 -7.40 11.41 -34.79
CA ALA A 299 -6.28 10.69 -34.21
C ALA A 299 -5.07 11.60 -34.02
N VAL A 300 -4.77 12.46 -35.00
CA VAL A 300 -3.69 13.45 -34.93
C VAL A 300 -3.98 14.48 -33.83
N ALA A 301 -5.20 15.02 -33.75
CA ALA A 301 -5.58 15.90 -32.67
C ALA A 301 -5.41 15.24 -31.29
N CYS A 302 -5.80 13.97 -31.16
CA CYS A 302 -5.57 13.21 -29.95
C CYS A 302 -4.08 12.98 -29.66
N PHE A 303 -3.25 12.74 -30.69
CA PHE A 303 -1.81 12.54 -30.56
C PHE A 303 -1.10 13.82 -30.08
N GLU A 304 -1.50 14.98 -30.60
CA GLU A 304 -0.93 16.29 -30.31
C GLU A 304 -1.44 16.89 -28.99
N ASP A 305 -2.63 16.49 -28.56
CA ASP A 305 -3.18 16.93 -27.27
C ASP A 305 -2.22 16.57 -26.14
N ASP A 306 -1.68 17.61 -25.49
CA ASP A 306 -0.74 17.47 -24.37
C ASP A 306 0.55 16.69 -24.73
N PHE A 307 1.04 16.84 -25.97
CA PHE A 307 2.20 16.10 -26.47
C PHE A 307 3.46 16.30 -25.62
N GLU A 308 3.72 17.51 -25.16
CA GLU A 308 4.89 17.84 -24.33
C GLU A 308 4.90 17.04 -23.01
N ALA A 309 3.73 16.83 -22.42
CA ALA A 309 3.62 15.95 -21.25
C ALA A 309 3.80 14.47 -21.61
N CYS A 310 3.49 14.06 -22.83
CA CYS A 310 3.76 12.69 -23.29
C CYS A 310 5.26 12.38 -23.44
N ILE A 311 6.09 13.41 -23.67
CA ILE A 311 7.56 13.29 -23.85
C ILE A 311 8.38 13.85 -22.67
N ALA A 312 7.74 14.18 -21.55
CA ALA A 312 8.43 14.76 -20.39
C ALA A 312 9.50 13.80 -19.82
N HIS A 313 9.23 12.50 -19.82
CA HIS A 313 10.18 11.47 -19.36
C HIS A 313 11.50 11.44 -20.17
N LEU A 314 11.52 11.99 -21.38
CA LEU A 314 12.75 12.08 -22.19
C LEU A 314 13.80 13.06 -21.60
N ARG A 315 13.42 13.90 -20.62
CA ARG A 315 14.36 14.71 -19.83
C ARG A 315 15.19 13.88 -18.87
N LEU A 316 14.68 12.71 -18.49
CA LEU A 316 15.25 11.88 -17.42
C LEU A 316 16.39 10.99 -17.91
N PRO A 317 17.21 10.44 -16.98
CA PRO A 317 18.19 9.41 -17.31
C PRO A 317 17.58 8.27 -18.13
N VAL A 318 18.32 7.77 -19.12
CA VAL A 318 17.80 6.78 -20.08
C VAL A 318 17.27 5.52 -19.39
N THR A 319 17.93 5.07 -18.35
CA THR A 319 17.54 3.90 -17.53
C THR A 319 16.20 4.09 -16.82
N HIS A 320 15.82 5.33 -16.48
CA HIS A 320 14.58 5.64 -15.77
C HIS A 320 13.37 5.82 -16.70
N ARG A 321 13.59 6.15 -17.98
CA ARG A 321 12.53 6.51 -18.95
C ARG A 321 11.47 5.43 -19.09
N ARG A 322 11.89 4.14 -19.10
CA ARG A 322 10.95 3.02 -19.21
C ARG A 322 9.99 2.93 -18.03
N SER A 323 10.47 3.22 -16.84
CA SER A 323 9.70 3.11 -15.59
C SER A 323 8.79 4.33 -15.34
N THR A 324 9.13 5.49 -15.91
CA THR A 324 8.46 6.78 -15.64
C THR A 324 7.46 7.20 -16.70
N ARG A 325 7.34 6.48 -17.82
CA ARG A 325 6.46 6.84 -18.93
C ARG A 325 5.03 6.31 -18.81
N THR A 326 4.73 5.45 -17.83
CA THR A 326 3.41 4.83 -17.65
C THR A 326 3.08 4.64 -16.18
N THR A 327 1.79 4.57 -15.85
CA THR A 327 1.28 4.14 -14.54
C THR A 327 1.14 2.62 -14.42
N ASN A 328 1.73 1.83 -15.32
CA ASN A 328 1.62 0.36 -15.33
C ASN A 328 2.06 -0.30 -14.02
N LEU A 329 2.87 0.40 -13.21
CA LEU A 329 3.22 -0.04 -11.87
C LEU A 329 1.98 -0.10 -10.96
N LEU A 330 1.11 0.92 -11.05
CA LEU A 330 -0.16 0.97 -10.34
C LEU A 330 -1.18 -0.01 -10.95
N GLU A 331 -1.25 -0.10 -12.28
CA GLU A 331 -2.16 -1.04 -12.95
C GLU A 331 -1.94 -2.49 -12.50
N ARG A 332 -0.70 -2.93 -12.33
CA ARG A 332 -0.39 -4.29 -11.81
C ARG A 332 -0.85 -4.49 -10.37
N LEU A 333 -0.71 -3.46 -9.53
CA LEU A 333 -1.23 -3.50 -8.15
C LEU A 333 -2.74 -3.59 -8.14
N PHE A 334 -3.40 -2.81 -8.97
CA PHE A 334 -4.84 -2.84 -9.09
C PHE A 334 -5.37 -4.16 -9.67
N VAL A 335 -4.59 -4.88 -10.48
CA VAL A 335 -4.95 -6.25 -10.89
C VAL A 335 -4.93 -7.20 -9.69
N GLU A 336 -3.90 -7.13 -8.84
CA GLU A 336 -3.82 -7.96 -7.63
C GLU A 336 -4.90 -7.57 -6.61
N GLU A 337 -5.17 -6.29 -6.46
CA GLU A 337 -6.23 -5.77 -5.61
C GLU A 337 -7.61 -6.25 -6.10
N ARG A 338 -7.95 -6.07 -7.38
CA ARG A 338 -9.22 -6.57 -7.96
C ARG A 338 -9.39 -8.07 -7.81
N ARG A 339 -8.30 -8.84 -7.96
CA ARG A 339 -8.33 -10.28 -7.74
C ARG A 339 -8.77 -10.63 -6.31
N ARG A 340 -8.31 -9.85 -5.33
CA ARG A 340 -8.62 -10.05 -3.92
C ARG A 340 -10.02 -9.54 -3.55
N LEU A 341 -10.40 -8.35 -4.01
CA LEU A 341 -11.76 -7.81 -3.80
C LEU A 341 -12.84 -8.64 -4.51
N LYS A 342 -12.52 -9.30 -5.62
CA LYS A 342 -13.50 -10.12 -6.36
C LYS A 342 -14.02 -11.30 -5.55
N ILE A 343 -13.28 -11.78 -4.57
CA ILE A 343 -13.68 -12.86 -3.66
C ILE A 343 -14.70 -12.36 -2.62
N ILE A 344 -14.76 -11.04 -2.39
CA ILE A 344 -15.74 -10.38 -1.52
C ILE A 344 -16.74 -9.63 -2.41
N PRO A 345 -17.78 -10.32 -2.96
CA PRO A 345 -18.62 -9.77 -4.03
C PRO A 345 -19.49 -8.58 -3.62
N ASN A 346 -19.68 -8.35 -2.33
CA ASN A 346 -20.45 -7.24 -1.80
C ASN A 346 -19.55 -6.42 -0.87
N GLY A 347 -18.98 -5.34 -1.38
CA GLY A 347 -18.33 -4.33 -0.54
C GLY A 347 -19.37 -3.78 0.45
N PHE A 348 -19.20 -4.11 1.73
CA PHE A 348 -20.12 -3.73 2.80
C PHE A 348 -19.88 -2.30 3.31
N GLY A 349 -19.31 -1.42 2.48
CA GLY A 349 -19.02 -0.05 2.82
C GLY A 349 -17.59 0.37 2.48
N GLU A 350 -17.31 1.64 2.62
CA GLU A 350 -16.03 2.25 2.31
C GLU A 350 -14.88 1.68 3.17
N LYS A 351 -15.09 1.59 4.49
CA LYS A 351 -14.09 1.10 5.44
C LYS A 351 -13.56 -0.30 5.12
N PRO A 352 -14.39 -1.35 4.90
CA PRO A 352 -13.91 -2.69 4.53
C PRO A 352 -13.11 -2.70 3.23
N VAL A 353 -13.54 -1.94 2.21
CA VAL A 353 -12.86 -1.87 0.93
C VAL A 353 -11.50 -1.20 1.08
N LEU A 354 -11.42 -0.02 1.70
CA LEU A 354 -10.16 0.68 1.95
C LEU A 354 -9.19 -0.14 2.80
N LYS A 355 -9.69 -0.80 3.85
CA LYS A 355 -8.91 -1.70 4.70
C LYS A 355 -8.25 -2.83 3.90
N LEU A 356 -9.01 -3.48 3.02
CA LEU A 356 -8.50 -4.56 2.18
C LEU A 356 -7.56 -4.05 1.09
N MET A 357 -7.89 -2.93 0.43
CA MET A 357 -7.03 -2.27 -0.55
C MET A 357 -5.69 -1.89 0.08
N PHE A 358 -5.72 -1.23 1.23
CA PHE A 358 -4.51 -0.85 1.96
C PHE A 358 -3.65 -2.07 2.29
N GLY A 359 -4.23 -3.10 2.91
CA GLY A 359 -3.52 -4.34 3.23
C GLY A 359 -2.93 -5.02 2.00
N ALA A 360 -3.64 -5.02 0.86
CA ALA A 360 -3.17 -5.58 -0.39
C ALA A 360 -2.03 -4.76 -1.01
N LEU A 361 -2.17 -3.43 -1.03
CA LEU A 361 -1.22 -2.52 -1.68
C LEU A 361 0.10 -2.41 -0.90
N VAL A 362 0.04 -2.31 0.44
CA VAL A 362 1.25 -2.24 1.28
C VAL A 362 2.08 -3.51 1.13
N ARG A 363 1.43 -4.69 1.22
CA ARG A 363 2.14 -5.97 1.07
C ARG A 363 2.70 -6.21 -0.33
N ALA A 364 2.04 -5.69 -1.36
CA ALA A 364 2.59 -5.72 -2.70
C ALA A 364 3.83 -4.81 -2.82
N ALA A 365 3.84 -3.67 -2.12
CA ALA A 365 4.95 -2.73 -2.10
C ALA A 365 6.25 -3.34 -1.57
N GLU A 366 6.16 -4.11 -0.50
CA GLU A 366 7.31 -4.76 0.14
C GLU A 366 8.10 -5.66 -0.81
N ARG A 367 7.45 -6.22 -1.84
CA ARG A 367 8.05 -7.15 -2.81
C ARG A 367 8.64 -6.47 -4.04
N TRP A 368 8.52 -5.16 -4.16
CA TRP A 368 8.87 -4.47 -5.38
C TRP A 368 10.32 -4.01 -5.39
N ARG A 369 11.01 -4.37 -6.48
CA ARG A 369 12.32 -3.79 -6.76
C ARG A 369 12.13 -2.31 -7.14
N GLY A 370 12.90 -1.44 -6.48
CA GLY A 370 12.96 -0.02 -6.79
C GLY A 370 13.69 0.27 -8.11
N LEU A 371 13.92 1.54 -8.38
CA LEU A 371 14.88 2.01 -9.37
C LEU A 371 16.26 2.13 -8.71
N ARG A 372 17.30 1.85 -9.47
CA ARG A 372 18.66 2.13 -9.02
C ARG A 372 19.02 3.53 -9.46
N PHE A 373 19.56 4.33 -8.56
CA PHE A 373 20.10 5.64 -8.83
C PHE A 373 21.61 5.59 -8.66
N THR A 374 22.34 5.87 -9.74
CA THR A 374 23.79 6.08 -9.69
C THR A 374 24.09 7.54 -9.41
N GLU A 375 25.30 7.87 -8.93
CA GLU A 375 25.70 9.26 -8.74
C GLU A 375 25.60 10.09 -10.02
N PHE A 376 25.87 9.48 -11.16
CA PHE A 376 25.74 10.16 -12.46
C PHE A 376 24.28 10.52 -12.76
N GLU A 377 23.35 9.60 -12.54
CA GLU A 377 21.93 9.82 -12.72
C GLU A 377 21.37 10.84 -11.73
N LEU A 378 21.82 10.82 -10.47
CA LEU A 378 21.45 11.86 -9.49
C LEU A 378 21.90 13.26 -9.94
N ARG A 379 23.09 13.41 -10.53
CA ARG A 379 23.54 14.67 -11.11
C ARG A 379 22.67 15.11 -12.29
N GLN A 380 22.25 14.18 -13.16
CA GLN A 380 21.30 14.48 -14.24
C GLN A 380 19.95 14.93 -13.70
N ILE A 381 19.44 14.26 -12.67
CA ILE A 381 18.18 14.61 -11.99
C ILE A 381 18.26 16.00 -11.37
N ALA A 382 19.39 16.34 -10.71
CA ALA A 382 19.62 17.67 -10.16
C ALA A 382 19.65 18.75 -11.24
N ALA A 383 20.24 18.47 -12.40
CA ALA A 383 20.20 19.38 -13.54
C ALA A 383 18.77 19.62 -14.05
N VAL A 384 17.98 18.53 -14.23
CA VAL A 384 16.58 18.65 -14.62
C VAL A 384 15.77 19.42 -13.59
N ARG A 385 16.01 19.23 -12.29
CA ARG A 385 15.38 20.01 -11.22
C ARG A 385 15.65 21.50 -11.38
N LYS A 386 16.91 21.87 -11.60
CA LYS A 386 17.31 23.26 -11.81
C LYS A 386 16.62 23.89 -13.02
N ASP A 387 16.49 23.13 -14.12
CA ASP A 387 15.77 23.59 -15.31
C ASP A 387 14.29 23.83 -15.01
N LEU A 388 13.62 22.92 -14.29
CA LEU A 388 12.22 23.06 -13.91
C LEU A 388 11.99 24.24 -12.97
N ASP A 389 12.90 24.46 -12.01
CA ASP A 389 12.83 25.63 -11.13
C ASP A 389 12.96 26.93 -11.92
N ALA A 390 13.86 27.00 -12.90
CA ALA A 390 14.02 28.16 -13.78
C ALA A 390 12.78 28.38 -14.67
N GLU A 391 12.19 27.32 -15.24
CA GLU A 391 10.93 27.38 -16.00
C GLU A 391 9.78 27.91 -15.13
N TYR A 392 9.70 27.47 -13.88
CA TYR A 392 8.67 27.96 -12.93
C TYR A 392 8.83 29.43 -12.60
N GLU A 393 10.04 29.89 -12.27
CA GLU A 393 10.30 31.31 -11.94
C GLU A 393 10.05 32.23 -13.15
N ALA A 394 10.40 31.80 -14.37
CA ALA A 394 10.08 32.54 -15.60
C ALA A 394 8.55 32.70 -15.78
N THR A 395 7.81 31.59 -15.65
CA THR A 395 6.34 31.62 -15.78
C THR A 395 5.68 32.52 -14.73
N ARG A 396 6.20 32.52 -13.51
CA ARG A 396 5.72 33.38 -12.42
C ARG A 396 5.97 34.86 -12.68
N SER A 397 7.13 35.18 -13.22
CA SER A 397 7.50 36.56 -13.57
C SER A 397 6.62 37.11 -14.69
N ASP A 398 6.33 36.30 -15.71
CA ASP A 398 5.46 36.67 -16.82
C ASP A 398 4.02 36.93 -16.35
N ARG A 399 3.46 36.08 -15.49
CA ARG A 399 2.13 36.28 -14.90
C ARG A 399 2.06 37.55 -14.05
N ALA A 400 3.06 37.83 -13.23
CA ALA A 400 3.14 39.04 -12.43
C ALA A 400 3.21 40.32 -13.31
N SER A 401 3.91 40.23 -14.43
CA SER A 401 4.02 41.34 -15.40
C SER A 401 2.68 41.59 -16.11
N GLN A 402 1.97 40.56 -16.53
CA GLN A 402 0.65 40.66 -17.17
C GLN A 402 -0.41 41.23 -16.21
N THR A 403 -0.41 40.84 -14.94
CA THR A 403 -1.33 41.37 -13.94
C THR A 403 -1.10 42.87 -13.70
N ARG A 404 0.17 43.32 -13.68
CA ARG A 404 0.51 44.74 -13.55
C ARG A 404 0.10 45.60 -14.76
N VAL A 405 0.10 45.04 -15.97
CA VAL A 405 -0.37 45.73 -17.18
C VAL A 405 -1.87 45.81 -17.17
N SER A 406 -2.60 44.77 -16.80
CA SER A 406 -4.07 44.76 -16.71
C SER A 406 -4.62 45.72 -15.66
N THR A 407 -3.93 45.90 -14.51
CA THR A 407 -4.34 46.88 -13.49
C THR A 407 -4.02 48.35 -13.85
N ARG A 408 -3.14 48.60 -14.84
CA ARG A 408 -2.84 49.94 -15.33
C ARG A 408 -3.74 50.39 -16.47
N SER A 409 -4.47 49.47 -17.10
CA SER A 409 -5.35 49.76 -18.24
C SER A 409 -6.85 49.73 -17.90
N ALA A 410 -7.23 49.71 -16.63
CA ALA A 410 -8.60 49.95 -16.18
C ALA A 410 -8.79 51.46 -15.99
N PRO A 411 -9.75 52.10 -16.70
CA PRO A 411 -10.03 53.53 -16.60
C PRO A 411 -10.62 53.92 -15.26
#